data_639039fcf5c5d2ed0712eb4e08e7f6f6
#
_entry.id   639039fcf5c5d2ed0712eb4e08e7f6f6
#
_cell.length_a   1.000
_cell.length_b   1.000
_cell.length_c   1.000
_cell.angle_alpha   90.00
_cell.angle_beta   90.00
_cell.angle_gamma   90.00
#
_symmetry.space_group_name_H-M   'P 1'
#
loop_
_entity.id
_entity.type
_entity.pdbx_description
1 polymer ?
#
loop_
_entity_poly.entity_id
_entity_poly.type
_entity_poly.pdbx_seq_one_letter_code
_entity_poly.pdbx_strand_id
1 'polypeptide(L)'
;MVNVVCSKAMEDYFNMLAEETDRCYSIARKARARGLDPETYVEIPRADDLASRVEKLLEPWHVEGVAERIRELSKDHNREEVSLLVAKEMASRPSKSREEAIDRAIRVGLAVLTEGILVAPLEGIAGVKVGQNGDGSEYLAISFAGPIRAAGGTGQALSVLIADVVRRELGIGRYIPTDGEVQRLKEEIPLYKQCQHLQYSPTNDEIEIIVRNCPVCIDGEGTEDQEISGFRDLPRIETNKVRGGACLVISEGMTLKAPKIQKHTKKLGIDGWEFIDEYLEWKKRHEAKGGEKEEGGKVGPDSKYLKDMVAGRPVIGHPSTPGGLRLRYGRGRTAGLAALAINPATMVALDDFLAIGTQIKIERPGKAGAVTPCDTIEGPILLLKNGDLVQANTVREAKAVKDSIAEIIDLGEVLLPYGEFMENNHVLVPGAFSPEWYRVELESKGPLPDDWERPSWERAKEISRQFGVPLHPLYNLFWYDIPLEDLQALRTHVLNTGKYEGDHLTLAKEKGAKRTLELLGALHRMEKGRVRIDHYALPLIEGLGLRIDDGSITEAAPLQDPGAQAMDGRDRYNSPSLRAVSAA
;
A
#
# COMPACT_ATOMS: atom_id res chain seq x y z
N MET A 1 -9.38 17.58 -10.40
CA MET A 1 -9.75 16.14 -10.48
C MET A 1 -8.88 15.49 -11.55
N VAL A 2 -8.16 14.46 -11.20
CA VAL A 2 -7.54 13.58 -12.20
C VAL A 2 -8.70 12.96 -12.99
N ASN A 3 -8.68 13.08 -14.32
CA ASN A 3 -9.70 12.43 -15.16
C ASN A 3 -9.52 10.90 -15.04
N VAL A 4 -10.15 10.31 -14.04
CA VAL A 4 -10.24 8.86 -13.95
C VAL A 4 -11.22 8.43 -15.03
N VAL A 5 -10.74 7.70 -16.01
CA VAL A 5 -11.61 7.09 -17.02
C VAL A 5 -12.37 5.96 -16.32
N CYS A 6 -13.63 6.19 -16.01
CA CYS A 6 -14.50 5.24 -15.36
C CYS A 6 -15.86 5.19 -16.09
N SER A 7 -16.64 4.14 -15.83
CA SER A 7 -18.01 4.06 -16.35
C SER A 7 -18.90 5.13 -15.70
N LYS A 8 -19.98 5.50 -16.37
CA LYS A 8 -20.96 6.43 -15.81
C LYS A 8 -21.50 5.95 -14.45
N ALA A 9 -21.74 4.65 -14.31
CA ALA A 9 -22.19 4.07 -13.05
C ALA A 9 -21.16 4.22 -11.91
N MET A 10 -19.86 4.14 -12.21
CA MET A 10 -18.80 4.38 -11.24
C MET A 10 -18.72 5.86 -10.84
N GLU A 11 -18.87 6.76 -11.81
CA GLU A 11 -18.93 8.20 -11.54
C GLU A 11 -20.13 8.53 -10.62
N ASP A 12 -21.30 7.98 -10.92
CA ASP A 12 -22.51 8.18 -10.11
C ASP A 12 -22.34 7.62 -8.69
N TYR A 13 -21.69 6.46 -8.54
CA TYR A 13 -21.38 5.89 -7.23
C TYR A 13 -20.45 6.80 -6.41
N PHE A 14 -19.38 7.35 -7.01
CA PHE A 14 -18.51 8.28 -6.31
C PHE A 14 -19.19 9.60 -5.97
N ASN A 15 -20.07 10.08 -6.84
CA ASN A 15 -20.89 11.26 -6.55
C ASN A 15 -21.82 11.02 -5.36
N MET A 16 -22.48 9.85 -5.30
CA MET A 16 -23.29 9.46 -4.14
C MET A 16 -22.46 9.42 -2.84
N LEU A 17 -21.25 8.86 -2.88
CA LEU A 17 -20.36 8.85 -1.70
C LEU A 17 -19.96 10.27 -1.28
N ALA A 18 -19.72 11.15 -2.25
CA ALA A 18 -19.42 12.56 -1.95
C ALA A 18 -20.61 13.26 -1.29
N GLU A 19 -21.82 13.06 -1.78
CA GLU A 19 -23.07 13.62 -1.21
C GLU A 19 -23.29 13.13 0.24
N GLU A 20 -23.13 11.81 0.49
CA GLU A 20 -23.23 11.26 1.85
C GLU A 20 -22.16 11.82 2.79
N THR A 21 -20.95 12.01 2.28
CA THR A 21 -19.88 12.67 3.05
C THR A 21 -20.25 14.11 3.39
N ASP A 22 -20.79 14.88 2.44
CA ASP A 22 -21.28 16.24 2.67
C ASP A 22 -22.39 16.29 3.72
N ARG A 23 -23.29 15.30 3.68
CA ARG A 23 -24.33 15.14 4.69
C ARG A 23 -23.76 14.93 6.08
N CYS A 24 -22.75 14.05 6.23
CA CYS A 24 -22.07 13.82 7.51
C CYS A 24 -21.39 15.09 8.04
N TYR A 25 -20.65 15.81 7.20
CA TYR A 25 -20.03 17.09 7.59
C TYR A 25 -21.09 18.16 7.98
N SER A 26 -22.24 18.17 7.32
CA SER A 26 -23.35 19.06 7.69
C SER A 26 -23.89 18.75 9.09
N ILE A 27 -24.01 17.47 9.44
CA ILE A 27 -24.44 17.04 10.77
C ILE A 27 -23.41 17.45 11.82
N ALA A 28 -22.12 17.20 11.59
CA ALA A 28 -21.03 17.57 12.49
C ALA A 28 -20.98 19.09 12.73
N ARG A 29 -21.12 19.90 11.68
CA ARG A 29 -21.21 21.37 11.80
C ARG A 29 -22.42 21.82 12.65
N LYS A 30 -23.57 21.19 12.49
CA LYS A 30 -24.77 21.48 13.30
C LYS A 30 -24.57 21.10 14.77
N ALA A 31 -23.89 20.00 15.05
CA ALA A 31 -23.54 19.56 16.40
C ALA A 31 -22.62 20.57 17.09
N ARG A 32 -21.58 21.02 16.41
CA ARG A 32 -20.65 22.06 16.90
C ARG A 32 -21.35 23.38 17.15
N ALA A 33 -22.18 23.84 16.23
CA ALA A 33 -22.95 25.08 16.40
C ALA A 33 -23.88 25.06 17.65
N ARG A 34 -24.20 23.87 18.16
CA ARG A 34 -24.97 23.67 19.40
C ARG A 34 -24.09 23.41 20.62
N GLY A 35 -22.77 23.44 20.48
CA GLY A 35 -21.84 23.15 21.58
C GLY A 35 -21.87 21.69 22.04
N LEU A 36 -22.31 20.77 21.18
CA LEU A 36 -22.34 19.32 21.47
C LEU A 36 -21.00 18.62 21.23
N ASP A 37 -20.10 19.28 20.52
CA ASP A 37 -18.74 18.82 20.27
C ASP A 37 -17.77 19.74 21.02
N PRO A 38 -16.95 19.23 21.95
CA PRO A 38 -16.03 20.05 22.72
C PRO A 38 -14.84 20.56 21.90
N GLU A 39 -14.51 19.89 20.81
CA GLU A 39 -13.37 20.23 19.95
C GLU A 39 -13.82 21.00 18.71
N THR A 40 -13.05 22.03 18.35
CA THR A 40 -13.39 22.89 17.21
C THR A 40 -13.04 22.26 15.87
N TYR A 41 -11.99 21.43 15.82
CA TYR A 41 -11.45 20.83 14.61
C TYR A 41 -11.27 19.31 14.79
N VAL A 42 -12.36 18.57 14.75
CA VAL A 42 -12.34 17.09 14.89
C VAL A 42 -12.23 16.39 13.54
N GLU A 43 -12.82 16.98 12.50
CA GLU A 43 -12.80 16.37 11.17
C GLU A 43 -11.56 16.77 10.38
N ILE A 44 -11.07 15.81 9.59
CA ILE A 44 -10.05 16.08 8.57
C ILE A 44 -10.64 17.06 7.55
N PRO A 45 -9.99 18.19 7.26
CA PRO A 45 -10.49 19.15 6.29
C PRO A 45 -10.67 18.51 4.90
N ARG A 46 -11.85 18.72 4.30
CA ARG A 46 -12.08 18.28 2.91
C ARG A 46 -11.25 19.12 1.96
N ALA A 47 -10.61 18.43 1.01
CA ALA A 47 -9.78 19.04 -0.02
C ALA A 47 -9.98 18.28 -1.34
N ASP A 48 -9.93 19.02 -2.45
CA ASP A 48 -10.11 18.45 -3.79
C ASP A 48 -8.83 17.79 -4.33
N ASP A 49 -7.69 18.18 -3.79
CA ASP A 49 -6.37 17.65 -4.16
C ASP A 49 -5.39 17.70 -2.98
N LEU A 50 -4.21 17.12 -3.19
CA LEU A 50 -3.12 17.13 -2.20
C LEU A 50 -2.75 18.55 -1.77
N ALA A 51 -2.64 19.46 -2.70
CA ALA A 51 -2.21 20.84 -2.45
C ALA A 51 -3.19 21.56 -1.51
N SER A 52 -4.49 21.48 -1.80
CA SER A 52 -5.54 22.02 -0.95
C SER A 52 -5.57 21.35 0.42
N ARG A 53 -5.31 20.05 0.49
CA ARG A 53 -5.25 19.29 1.76
C ARG A 53 -4.13 19.78 2.64
N VAL A 54 -2.93 19.94 2.07
CA VAL A 54 -1.75 20.45 2.80
C VAL A 54 -2.03 21.84 3.36
N GLU A 55 -2.57 22.75 2.56
CA GLU A 55 -2.88 24.10 3.00
C GLU A 55 -3.93 24.11 4.14
N LYS A 56 -5.02 23.36 3.98
CA LYS A 56 -6.07 23.27 5.02
C LYS A 56 -5.59 22.61 6.31
N LEU A 57 -4.72 21.59 6.19
CA LEU A 57 -4.13 20.94 7.37
C LEU A 57 -3.25 21.90 8.16
N LEU A 58 -2.61 22.85 7.48
CA LEU A 58 -1.69 23.82 8.07
C LEU A 58 -2.35 25.16 8.45
N GLU A 59 -3.68 25.26 8.37
CA GLU A 59 -4.43 26.43 8.80
C GLU A 59 -4.09 26.88 10.24
N PRO A 60 -3.92 25.96 11.24
CA PRO A 60 -3.49 26.35 12.58
C PRO A 60 -2.12 27.05 12.65
N TRP A 61 -1.26 26.85 11.66
CA TRP A 61 0.05 27.52 11.55
C TRP A 61 0.02 28.75 10.63
N HIS A 62 -1.17 29.26 10.30
CA HIS A 62 -1.36 30.44 9.45
C HIS A 62 -0.66 30.33 8.08
N VAL A 63 -0.80 29.18 7.44
CA VAL A 63 -0.25 28.92 6.11
C VAL A 63 -1.33 29.18 5.06
N GLU A 64 -1.11 30.17 4.19
CA GLU A 64 -2.01 30.52 3.10
C GLU A 64 -1.26 30.61 1.77
N GLY A 65 -1.94 30.29 0.65
CA GLY A 65 -1.42 30.42 -0.71
C GLY A 65 -0.32 29.41 -1.06
N VAL A 66 -0.19 28.32 -0.29
CA VAL A 66 0.76 27.24 -0.54
C VAL A 66 0.21 26.26 -1.57
N ALA A 67 -1.11 26.05 -1.60
CA ALA A 67 -1.74 25.09 -2.50
C ALA A 67 -1.45 25.37 -3.98
N GLU A 68 -1.53 26.64 -4.38
CA GLU A 68 -1.25 27.03 -5.77
C GLU A 68 0.22 26.76 -6.14
N ARG A 69 1.13 27.07 -5.21
CA ARG A 69 2.56 26.84 -5.42
C ARG A 69 2.92 25.37 -5.49
N ILE A 70 2.30 24.53 -4.66
CA ILE A 70 2.44 23.07 -4.74
C ILE A 70 1.98 22.55 -6.11
N ARG A 71 0.82 23.01 -6.61
CA ARG A 71 0.31 22.61 -7.94
C ARG A 71 1.25 23.01 -9.06
N GLU A 72 1.82 24.21 -8.98
CA GLU A 72 2.76 24.71 -9.98
C GLU A 72 4.03 23.86 -10.01
N LEU A 73 4.68 23.65 -8.88
CA LEU A 73 5.90 22.85 -8.76
C LEU A 73 5.68 21.37 -9.11
N SER A 74 4.51 20.83 -8.83
CA SER A 74 4.18 19.43 -9.13
C SER A 74 4.08 19.12 -10.62
N LYS A 75 4.12 20.12 -11.51
CA LYS A 75 4.16 19.90 -12.96
C LYS A 75 5.52 19.35 -13.42
N ASP A 76 6.59 19.79 -12.75
CA ASP A 76 7.97 19.52 -13.18
C ASP A 76 8.77 18.71 -12.15
N HIS A 77 8.28 18.59 -10.92
CA HIS A 77 8.97 17.99 -9.79
C HIS A 77 8.15 16.88 -9.13
N ASN A 78 8.84 15.87 -8.62
CA ASN A 78 8.19 14.85 -7.79
C ASN A 78 7.90 15.42 -6.38
N ARG A 79 7.09 14.69 -5.61
CA ARG A 79 6.61 15.11 -4.29
C ARG A 79 7.75 15.48 -3.33
N GLU A 80 8.82 14.71 -3.29
CA GLU A 80 9.95 14.96 -2.41
C GLU A 80 10.69 16.28 -2.78
N GLU A 81 10.81 16.55 -4.07
CA GLU A 81 11.40 17.80 -4.55
C GLU A 81 10.49 19.00 -4.28
N VAL A 82 9.19 18.84 -4.52
CA VAL A 82 8.19 19.88 -4.19
C VAL A 82 8.25 20.22 -2.70
N SER A 83 8.37 19.21 -1.84
CA SER A 83 8.52 19.40 -0.39
C SER A 83 9.70 20.32 -0.03
N LEU A 84 10.87 20.06 -0.61
CA LEU A 84 12.08 20.86 -0.37
C LEU A 84 11.97 22.29 -0.91
N LEU A 85 11.44 22.43 -2.13
CA LEU A 85 11.31 23.74 -2.78
C LEU A 85 10.28 24.63 -2.08
N VAL A 86 9.12 24.08 -1.73
CA VAL A 86 8.08 24.84 -1.02
C VAL A 86 8.56 25.23 0.37
N ALA A 87 9.25 24.34 1.10
CA ALA A 87 9.81 24.66 2.41
C ALA A 87 10.81 25.81 2.33
N LYS A 88 11.70 25.81 1.33
CA LYS A 88 12.64 26.89 1.07
C LYS A 88 11.92 28.23 0.87
N GLU A 89 10.91 28.27 0.01
CA GLU A 89 10.13 29.48 -0.26
C GLU A 89 9.36 29.97 0.97
N MET A 90 8.82 29.03 1.77
CA MET A 90 8.10 29.35 2.99
C MET A 90 8.98 29.95 4.09
N ALA A 91 10.26 29.57 4.15
CA ALA A 91 11.22 30.12 5.09
C ALA A 91 11.43 31.64 4.92
N SER A 92 11.35 32.12 3.68
CA SER A 92 11.54 33.53 3.33
C SER A 92 10.28 34.40 3.51
N ARG A 93 9.12 33.79 3.84
CA ARG A 93 7.86 34.55 4.09
C ARG A 93 7.89 35.26 5.44
N PRO A 94 7.23 36.43 5.56
CA PRO A 94 7.15 37.15 6.82
C PRO A 94 6.63 36.30 7.98
N SER A 95 7.25 36.44 9.15
CA SER A 95 6.90 35.74 10.40
C SER A 95 7.18 36.63 11.61
N LYS A 96 6.59 36.30 12.77
CA LYS A 96 6.79 37.03 14.02
C LYS A 96 8.18 36.79 14.62
N SER A 97 8.73 35.60 14.43
CA SER A 97 10.09 35.26 14.82
C SER A 97 10.78 34.38 13.77
N ARG A 98 12.09 34.24 13.90
CA ARG A 98 12.89 33.38 13.01
C ARG A 98 12.55 31.91 13.22
N GLU A 99 12.37 31.50 14.46
CA GLU A 99 11.98 30.12 14.83
C GLU A 99 10.59 29.77 14.28
N GLU A 100 9.63 30.71 14.34
CA GLU A 100 8.29 30.52 13.76
C GLU A 100 8.36 30.34 12.24
N ALA A 101 9.21 31.11 11.55
CA ALA A 101 9.42 30.93 10.11
C ALA A 101 10.01 29.55 9.77
N ILE A 102 10.98 29.10 10.56
CA ILE A 102 11.63 27.80 10.41
C ILE A 102 10.63 26.67 10.67
N ASP A 103 9.94 26.71 11.81
CA ASP A 103 8.96 25.69 12.20
C ASP A 103 7.86 25.54 11.14
N ARG A 104 7.29 26.66 10.71
CA ARG A 104 6.28 26.68 9.64
C ARG A 104 6.81 26.09 8.34
N ALA A 105 8.01 26.48 7.90
CA ALA A 105 8.60 26.00 6.66
C ALA A 105 8.84 24.48 6.68
N ILE A 106 9.37 23.95 7.79
CA ILE A 106 9.62 22.52 7.96
C ILE A 106 8.30 21.74 7.97
N ARG A 107 7.27 22.22 8.68
CA ARG A 107 5.95 21.58 8.74
C ARG A 107 5.27 21.55 7.37
N VAL A 108 5.37 22.62 6.59
CA VAL A 108 4.84 22.65 5.21
C VAL A 108 5.53 21.59 4.36
N GLY A 109 6.85 21.53 4.38
CA GLY A 109 7.60 20.52 3.66
C GLY A 109 7.21 19.09 4.08
N LEU A 110 7.11 18.85 5.40
CA LEU A 110 6.73 17.55 5.92
C LEU A 110 5.28 17.17 5.59
N ALA A 111 4.36 18.13 5.59
CA ALA A 111 2.97 17.92 5.18
C ALA A 111 2.87 17.50 3.70
N VAL A 112 3.67 18.09 2.81
CA VAL A 112 3.76 17.67 1.40
C VAL A 112 4.28 16.25 1.30
N LEU A 113 5.33 15.88 2.06
CA LEU A 113 5.90 14.53 2.05
C LEU A 113 4.91 13.47 2.51
N THR A 114 4.10 13.78 3.53
CA THR A 114 3.13 12.86 4.14
C THR A 114 1.74 12.99 3.52
N GLU A 115 1.62 13.78 2.44
CA GLU A 115 0.37 14.01 1.68
C GLU A 115 -0.77 14.62 2.51
N GLY A 116 -0.44 15.21 3.64
CA GLY A 116 -1.44 15.79 4.55
C GLY A 116 -2.48 14.79 5.07
N ILE A 117 -2.20 13.49 4.99
CA ILE A 117 -3.14 12.44 5.43
C ILE A 117 -3.05 12.21 6.94
N LEU A 118 -1.85 12.37 7.50
CA LEU A 118 -1.57 12.15 8.91
C LEU A 118 -1.10 13.45 9.55
N VAL A 119 -1.74 13.85 10.62
CA VAL A 119 -1.30 14.99 11.47
C VAL A 119 -0.11 14.56 12.34
N ALA A 120 -0.07 13.31 12.77
CA ALA A 120 0.97 12.78 13.64
C ALA A 120 2.43 13.07 13.21
N PRO A 121 2.82 13.01 11.92
CA PRO A 121 4.16 13.42 11.51
C PRO A 121 4.47 14.90 11.77
N LEU A 122 3.47 15.78 11.70
CA LEU A 122 3.61 17.21 12.03
C LEU A 122 3.80 17.39 13.54
N GLU A 123 3.05 16.64 14.35
CA GLU A 123 3.21 16.59 15.81
C GLU A 123 4.54 15.92 16.22
N GLY A 124 5.16 15.17 15.31
CA GLY A 124 6.49 14.59 15.48
C GLY A 124 7.63 15.61 15.53
N ILE A 125 7.35 16.88 15.22
CA ILE A 125 8.28 18.00 15.45
C ILE A 125 7.84 18.69 16.74
N ALA A 126 8.63 18.50 17.82
CA ALA A 126 8.36 19.15 19.12
C ALA A 126 8.70 20.65 19.08
N GLY A 127 9.68 21.03 18.25
CA GLY A 127 10.06 22.42 18.07
C GLY A 127 11.37 22.58 17.31
N VAL A 128 11.72 23.85 17.08
CA VAL A 128 12.99 24.23 16.47
C VAL A 128 13.68 25.29 17.32
N LYS A 129 15.00 25.32 17.30
CA LYS A 129 15.81 26.27 18.06
C LYS A 129 17.04 26.70 17.28
N VAL A 130 17.36 27.98 17.31
CA VAL A 130 18.64 28.49 16.82
C VAL A 130 19.61 28.56 17.99
N GLY A 131 20.64 27.71 17.97
CA GLY A 131 21.68 27.62 18.99
C GLY A 131 23.01 28.20 18.52
N GLN A 132 24.00 28.20 19.39
CA GLN A 132 25.38 28.63 19.09
C GLN A 132 26.37 27.49 19.20
N ASN A 133 27.21 27.34 18.20
CA ASN A 133 28.38 26.47 18.21
C ASN A 133 29.46 27.00 19.15
N GLY A 134 30.46 26.17 19.45
CA GLY A 134 31.60 26.58 20.29
C GLY A 134 32.46 27.68 19.67
N ASP A 135 32.41 27.89 18.38
CA ASP A 135 33.07 28.97 17.64
C ASP A 135 32.24 30.26 17.55
N GLY A 136 31.03 30.28 18.13
CA GLY A 136 30.12 31.41 18.13
C GLY A 136 29.21 31.50 16.88
N SER A 137 29.35 30.61 15.89
CA SER A 137 28.45 30.53 14.78
C SER A 137 27.07 29.96 15.18
N GLU A 138 25.99 30.40 14.52
CA GLU A 138 24.65 29.86 14.77
C GLU A 138 24.46 28.51 14.08
N TYR A 139 23.60 27.65 14.66
CA TYR A 139 23.13 26.42 14.04
C TYR A 139 21.65 26.21 14.29
N LEU A 140 21.01 25.40 13.45
CA LEU A 140 19.63 24.97 13.62
C LEU A 140 19.57 23.63 14.33
N ALA A 141 18.80 23.56 15.42
CA ALA A 141 18.35 22.32 16.05
C ALA A 141 16.87 22.07 15.75
N ILE A 142 16.55 20.85 15.40
CA ILE A 142 15.18 20.36 15.26
C ILE A 142 14.94 19.28 16.32
N SER A 143 13.95 19.51 17.17
CA SER A 143 13.57 18.58 18.23
C SER A 143 12.43 17.68 17.75
N PHE A 144 12.66 16.37 17.82
CA PHE A 144 11.72 15.35 17.40
C PHE A 144 11.04 14.69 18.60
N ALA A 145 9.75 14.44 18.47
CA ALA A 145 8.93 13.67 19.41
C ALA A 145 8.54 12.29 18.85
N GLY A 146 8.01 11.41 19.70
CA GLY A 146 7.62 10.06 19.34
C GLY A 146 6.74 9.92 18.08
N PRO A 147 5.77 10.81 17.83
CA PRO A 147 4.91 10.77 16.63
C PRO A 147 5.65 10.83 15.29
N ILE A 148 6.93 11.26 15.25
CA ILE A 148 7.76 11.24 14.03
C ILE A 148 7.89 9.82 13.44
N ARG A 149 7.65 8.78 14.23
CA ARG A 149 7.59 7.39 13.76
C ARG A 149 6.56 7.20 12.65
N ALA A 150 5.43 7.91 12.71
CA ALA A 150 4.37 7.83 11.70
C ALA A 150 4.78 8.39 10.33
N ALA A 151 5.77 9.29 10.26
CA ALA A 151 6.32 9.79 8.99
C ALA A 151 7.09 8.71 8.21
N GLY A 152 7.49 7.62 8.87
CA GLY A 152 8.36 6.58 8.33
C GLY A 152 9.79 7.07 8.06
N GLY A 153 10.72 6.15 7.86
CA GLY A 153 12.14 6.49 7.73
C GLY A 153 12.47 7.50 6.61
N THR A 154 11.73 7.50 5.51
CA THR A 154 11.91 8.49 4.43
C THR A 154 11.50 9.89 4.90
N GLY A 155 10.35 10.03 5.56
CA GLY A 155 9.89 11.30 6.10
C GLY A 155 10.84 11.83 7.19
N GLN A 156 11.34 10.95 8.06
CA GLN A 156 12.34 11.27 9.08
C GLN A 156 13.64 11.82 8.45
N ALA A 157 14.19 11.13 7.45
CA ALA A 157 15.42 11.55 6.77
C ALA A 157 15.24 12.89 6.04
N LEU A 158 14.14 13.03 5.31
CA LEU A 158 13.86 14.23 4.52
C LEU A 158 13.48 15.43 5.39
N SER A 159 12.92 15.23 6.60
CA SER A 159 12.70 16.35 7.54
C SER A 159 14.02 17.04 7.95
N VAL A 160 15.11 16.26 8.12
CA VAL A 160 16.45 16.80 8.39
C VAL A 160 17.00 17.54 7.14
N LEU A 161 16.77 17.01 5.94
CA LEU A 161 17.19 17.67 4.70
C LEU A 161 16.38 18.95 4.46
N ILE A 162 15.07 18.95 4.74
CA ILE A 162 14.23 20.16 4.70
C ILE A 162 14.77 21.21 5.66
N ALA A 163 15.10 20.82 6.90
CA ALA A 163 15.68 21.72 7.89
C ALA A 163 17.03 22.33 7.42
N ASP A 164 17.87 21.55 6.72
CA ASP A 164 19.11 22.07 6.10
C ASP A 164 18.83 23.09 5.00
N VAL A 165 17.88 22.83 4.12
CA VAL A 165 17.49 23.78 3.08
C VAL A 165 16.94 25.08 3.69
N VAL A 166 16.10 24.97 4.73
CA VAL A 166 15.51 26.13 5.43
C VAL A 166 16.60 26.95 6.14
N ARG A 167 17.53 26.30 6.89
CA ARG A 167 18.60 27.05 7.58
C ARG A 167 19.49 27.82 6.60
N ARG A 168 19.79 27.22 5.43
CA ARG A 168 20.60 27.87 4.39
C ARG A 168 19.91 29.10 3.83
N GLU A 169 18.63 29.01 3.54
CA GLU A 169 17.83 30.15 3.06
C GLU A 169 17.84 31.31 4.05
N LEU A 170 17.89 31.01 5.34
CA LEU A 170 17.93 32.01 6.42
C LEU A 170 19.35 32.40 6.86
N GLY A 171 20.39 31.91 6.17
CA GLY A 171 21.79 32.23 6.47
C GLY A 171 22.29 31.67 7.81
N ILE A 172 21.69 30.59 8.35
CA ILE A 172 22.12 29.92 9.58
C ILE A 172 23.27 28.98 9.25
N GLY A 173 24.32 28.96 10.08
CA GLY A 173 25.49 28.11 9.93
C GLY A 173 25.20 26.61 10.13
N ARG A 174 26.22 25.77 9.93
CA ARG A 174 26.14 24.32 10.18
C ARG A 174 26.23 24.02 11.66
N TYR A 175 25.58 22.95 12.06
CA TYR A 175 25.81 22.36 13.39
C TYR A 175 27.22 21.74 13.48
N ILE A 176 27.92 22.01 14.59
CA ILE A 176 29.20 21.44 14.90
C ILE A 176 29.06 20.72 16.27
N PRO A 177 28.89 19.38 16.27
CA PRO A 177 28.72 18.62 17.51
C PRO A 177 29.99 18.58 18.33
N THR A 178 29.82 18.54 19.64
CA THR A 178 30.91 18.21 20.57
C THR A 178 31.10 16.70 20.66
N ASP A 179 32.29 16.24 21.14
CA ASP A 179 32.51 14.82 21.36
C ASP A 179 31.51 14.24 22.37
N GLY A 180 31.14 15.01 23.40
CA GLY A 180 30.14 14.60 24.39
C GLY A 180 28.78 14.32 23.77
N GLU A 181 28.34 15.14 22.85
CA GLU A 181 27.03 14.96 22.15
C GLU A 181 27.03 13.73 21.25
N VAL A 182 28.15 13.46 20.57
CA VAL A 182 28.31 12.24 19.77
C VAL A 182 28.28 10.99 20.66
N GLN A 183 29.06 10.99 21.75
CA GLN A 183 29.07 9.84 22.67
C GLN A 183 27.72 9.63 23.36
N ARG A 184 27.02 10.72 23.65
CA ARG A 184 25.65 10.69 24.18
C ARG A 184 24.71 9.88 23.31
N LEU A 185 24.68 10.13 22.00
CA LEU A 185 23.81 9.40 21.06
C LEU A 185 24.22 7.94 20.90
N LYS A 186 25.51 7.62 21.02
CA LYS A 186 25.99 6.23 21.06
C LYS A 186 25.48 5.46 22.28
N GLU A 187 25.19 6.15 23.39
CA GLU A 187 24.56 5.57 24.59
C GLU A 187 23.03 5.53 24.47
N GLU A 188 22.39 6.59 23.96
CA GLU A 188 20.94 6.69 23.86
C GLU A 188 20.31 5.68 22.91
N ILE A 189 20.89 5.47 21.73
CA ILE A 189 20.31 4.59 20.71
C ILE A 189 20.20 3.12 21.16
N PRO A 190 21.24 2.50 21.76
CA PRO A 190 21.13 1.18 22.37
C PRO A 190 20.10 1.09 23.51
N LEU A 191 20.00 2.12 24.35
CA LEU A 191 19.00 2.18 25.42
C LEU A 191 17.59 2.28 24.86
N TYR A 192 17.39 3.14 23.86
CA TYR A 192 16.11 3.26 23.16
C TYR A 192 15.68 1.95 22.53
N LYS A 193 16.61 1.19 21.92
CA LYS A 193 16.34 -0.14 21.36
C LYS A 193 15.82 -1.14 22.38
N GLN A 194 16.21 -1.02 23.65
CA GLN A 194 15.70 -1.92 24.71
C GLN A 194 14.24 -1.65 25.05
N CYS A 195 13.79 -0.39 24.88
CA CYS A 195 12.43 0.04 25.19
C CYS A 195 11.50 -0.05 23.97
N GLN A 196 12.04 0.21 22.79
CA GLN A 196 11.26 0.37 21.55
C GLN A 196 11.91 -0.38 20.40
N HIS A 197 11.09 -0.97 19.54
CA HIS A 197 11.58 -1.64 18.34
C HIS A 197 12.17 -0.64 17.34
N LEU A 198 13.41 -0.85 16.92
CA LEU A 198 14.06 -0.14 15.81
C LEU A 198 14.16 -1.06 14.58
N GLN A 199 13.76 -0.55 13.42
CA GLN A 199 13.91 -1.24 12.13
C GLN A 199 15.38 -1.39 11.71
N TYR A 200 16.20 -0.47 12.18
CA TYR A 200 17.64 -0.47 11.97
C TYR A 200 18.36 -0.01 13.24
N SER A 201 19.38 -0.76 13.62
CA SER A 201 20.25 -0.43 14.77
C SER A 201 21.62 -0.08 14.24
N PRO A 202 21.97 1.20 14.13
CA PRO A 202 23.27 1.60 13.63
C PRO A 202 24.38 1.21 14.60
N THR A 203 25.56 0.93 14.06
CA THR A 203 26.78 0.76 14.84
C THR A 203 27.29 2.09 15.39
N ASN A 204 28.16 2.05 16.37
CA ASN A 204 28.77 3.27 16.94
C ASN A 204 29.51 4.10 15.88
N ASP A 205 30.13 3.45 14.90
CA ASP A 205 30.83 4.13 13.81
C ASP A 205 29.87 4.82 12.86
N GLU A 206 28.74 4.16 12.54
CA GLU A 206 27.67 4.76 11.72
C GLU A 206 27.07 5.99 12.40
N ILE A 207 26.79 5.89 13.72
CA ILE A 207 26.29 7.02 14.53
C ILE A 207 27.29 8.17 14.46
N GLU A 208 28.59 7.89 14.67
CA GLU A 208 29.62 8.91 14.64
C GLU A 208 29.72 9.61 13.28
N ILE A 209 29.77 8.85 12.19
CA ILE A 209 29.84 9.42 10.83
C ILE A 209 28.64 10.34 10.57
N ILE A 210 27.43 9.88 10.87
CA ILE A 210 26.22 10.66 10.63
C ILE A 210 26.17 11.91 11.51
N VAL A 211 26.35 11.77 12.80
CA VAL A 211 26.18 12.88 13.76
C VAL A 211 27.24 13.96 13.57
N ARG A 212 28.51 13.59 13.34
CA ARG A 212 29.60 14.56 13.14
C ARG A 212 29.45 15.39 11.88
N ASN A 213 28.80 14.85 10.87
CA ASN A 213 28.72 15.48 9.55
C ASN A 213 27.34 16.06 9.23
N CYS A 214 26.30 15.73 10.00
CA CYS A 214 24.96 16.28 9.78
C CYS A 214 24.95 17.80 9.96
N PRO A 215 24.48 18.58 8.97
CA PRO A 215 24.50 20.04 9.04
C PRO A 215 23.45 20.63 10.00
N VAL A 216 22.54 19.82 10.52
CA VAL A 216 21.45 20.18 11.44
C VAL A 216 21.58 19.36 12.71
N CYS A 217 21.37 19.98 13.87
CA CYS A 217 21.30 19.26 15.14
C CYS A 217 19.99 18.48 15.21
N ILE A 218 20.10 17.15 15.27
CA ILE A 218 18.96 16.25 15.50
C ILE A 218 18.82 16.11 17.02
N ASP A 219 17.80 16.75 17.55
CA ASP A 219 17.47 16.77 18.97
C ASP A 219 16.12 16.07 19.22
N GLY A 220 15.70 15.98 20.49
CA GLY A 220 14.43 15.36 20.85
C GLY A 220 14.07 15.57 22.30
N GLU A 221 12.80 15.40 22.59
CA GLU A 221 12.30 15.37 23.96
C GLU A 221 12.73 14.07 24.68
N GLY A 222 12.90 14.14 25.99
CA GLY A 222 13.09 12.97 26.84
C GLY A 222 11.78 12.17 26.95
N THR A 223 11.61 11.18 26.08
CA THR A 223 10.36 10.42 25.95
C THR A 223 10.34 9.10 26.70
N GLU A 224 11.52 8.57 27.05
CA GLU A 224 11.63 7.30 27.79
C GLU A 224 11.94 7.58 29.27
N ASP A 225 11.45 6.72 30.17
CA ASP A 225 11.74 6.83 31.59
C ASP A 225 13.19 6.45 31.96
N GLN A 226 13.98 6.00 30.98
CA GLN A 226 15.38 5.69 31.16
C GLN A 226 16.25 6.94 31.04
N GLU A 227 17.17 7.09 31.97
CA GLU A 227 18.21 8.10 31.93
C GLU A 227 19.56 7.47 31.47
N ILE A 228 20.33 8.29 30.77
CA ILE A 228 21.69 7.92 30.40
C ILE A 228 22.59 7.95 31.64
N SER A 229 23.69 7.21 31.60
CA SER A 229 24.64 7.12 32.69
C SER A 229 25.92 7.91 32.46
N GLY A 230 26.40 7.99 31.23
CA GLY A 230 27.71 8.54 30.88
C GLY A 230 27.71 10.06 30.66
N PHE A 231 27.20 10.50 29.53
CA PHE A 231 27.33 11.89 29.07
C PHE A 231 26.13 12.74 29.51
N ARG A 232 26.04 13.03 30.80
CA ARG A 232 24.98 13.81 31.46
C ARG A 232 25.27 15.30 31.42
N ASP A 233 24.23 16.09 31.62
CA ASP A 233 24.32 17.54 31.87
C ASP A 233 25.10 18.31 30.79
N LEU A 234 24.95 17.91 29.53
CA LEU A 234 25.58 18.59 28.40
C LEU A 234 24.91 19.94 28.16
N PRO A 235 25.67 21.04 27.98
CA PRO A 235 25.13 22.41 27.97
C PRO A 235 24.08 22.66 26.89
N ARG A 236 24.10 21.91 25.79
CA ARG A 236 23.18 22.08 24.66
C ARG A 236 22.07 21.02 24.60
N ILE A 237 22.01 20.12 25.57
CA ILE A 237 20.97 19.07 25.67
C ILE A 237 20.21 19.28 26.99
N GLU A 238 18.92 19.54 26.87
CA GLU A 238 18.08 19.97 28.00
C GLU A 238 17.64 18.83 28.93
N THR A 239 17.86 17.57 28.57
CA THR A 239 17.39 16.41 29.34
C THR A 239 18.47 15.34 29.48
N ASN A 240 18.44 14.61 30.59
CA ASN A 240 19.26 13.40 30.79
C ASN A 240 18.48 12.12 30.44
N LYS A 241 17.20 12.21 30.08
CA LYS A 241 16.41 11.08 29.57
C LYS A 241 16.78 10.75 28.12
N VAL A 242 16.49 9.52 27.71
CA VAL A 242 16.65 9.09 26.32
C VAL A 242 15.72 9.87 25.40
N ARG A 243 16.26 10.47 24.36
CA ARG A 243 15.53 11.25 23.37
C ARG A 243 15.06 10.37 22.22
N GLY A 244 13.89 9.73 22.40
CA GLY A 244 13.38 8.71 21.47
C GLY A 244 13.21 9.21 20.04
N GLY A 245 12.73 10.44 19.84
CA GLY A 245 12.59 11.06 18.52
C GLY A 245 13.92 11.21 17.78
N ALA A 246 14.98 11.67 18.47
CA ALA A 246 16.32 11.77 17.91
C ALA A 246 16.91 10.39 17.56
N CYS A 247 16.74 9.41 18.47
CA CYS A 247 17.17 8.03 18.22
C CYS A 247 16.52 7.43 16.98
N LEU A 248 15.21 7.64 16.78
CA LEU A 248 14.48 7.20 15.60
C LEU A 248 15.00 7.83 14.33
N VAL A 249 15.12 9.16 14.31
CA VAL A 249 15.53 9.91 13.11
C VAL A 249 16.95 9.53 12.69
N ILE A 250 17.87 9.34 13.63
CA ILE A 250 19.24 8.90 13.32
C ILE A 250 19.22 7.46 12.80
N SER A 251 18.53 6.54 13.48
CA SER A 251 18.57 5.11 13.16
C SER A 251 17.78 4.75 11.90
N GLU A 252 16.50 5.11 11.85
CA GLU A 252 15.60 4.71 10.76
C GLU A 252 15.58 5.74 9.62
N GLY A 253 15.85 7.01 9.92
CA GLY A 253 15.97 8.09 8.96
C GLY A 253 17.34 8.17 8.33
N MET A 254 18.29 8.77 9.02
CA MET A 254 19.58 9.15 8.45
C MET A 254 20.44 7.97 8.00
N THR A 255 20.53 6.91 8.81
CA THR A 255 21.35 5.74 8.44
C THR A 255 20.65 4.80 7.47
N LEU A 256 19.40 4.40 7.76
CA LEU A 256 18.67 3.44 6.91
C LEU A 256 18.27 4.04 5.54
N LYS A 257 17.93 5.32 5.49
CA LYS A 257 17.49 6.02 4.28
C LYS A 257 18.54 6.92 3.64
N ALA A 258 19.81 6.79 4.02
CA ALA A 258 20.94 7.48 3.39
C ALA A 258 20.90 7.46 1.82
N PRO A 259 20.56 6.35 1.14
CA PRO A 259 20.42 6.35 -0.32
C PRO A 259 19.34 7.30 -0.84
N LYS A 260 18.28 7.55 -0.07
CA LYS A 260 17.24 8.51 -0.44
C LYS A 260 17.75 9.94 -0.33
N ILE A 261 18.48 10.26 0.75
CA ILE A 261 19.13 11.57 0.94
C ILE A 261 20.08 11.83 -0.23
N GLN A 262 20.99 10.88 -0.53
CA GLN A 262 21.93 10.97 -1.65
C GLN A 262 21.25 11.30 -2.98
N LYS A 263 20.15 10.59 -3.27
CA LYS A 263 19.38 10.80 -4.51
C LYS A 263 18.90 12.24 -4.63
N HIS A 264 18.32 12.80 -3.56
CA HIS A 264 17.72 14.13 -3.61
C HIS A 264 18.78 15.25 -3.54
N THR A 265 19.83 15.08 -2.74
CA THR A 265 20.92 16.07 -2.68
C THR A 265 21.64 16.18 -4.02
N LYS A 266 21.93 15.06 -4.68
CA LYS A 266 22.54 15.08 -6.03
C LYS A 266 21.62 15.68 -7.09
N LYS A 267 20.33 15.30 -7.08
CA LYS A 267 19.37 15.80 -8.08
C LYS A 267 19.14 17.31 -7.98
N LEU A 268 19.08 17.82 -6.75
CA LEU A 268 18.81 19.25 -6.48
C LEU A 268 20.07 20.09 -6.29
N GLY A 269 21.27 19.49 -6.40
CA GLY A 269 22.53 20.18 -6.25
C GLY A 269 22.75 20.76 -4.84
N ILE A 270 22.29 20.05 -3.79
CA ILE A 270 22.45 20.46 -2.40
C ILE A 270 23.82 19.99 -1.92
N ASP A 271 24.76 20.91 -1.78
CA ASP A 271 26.14 20.67 -1.28
C ASP A 271 26.20 20.40 0.23
N GLY A 272 27.34 19.94 0.73
CA GLY A 272 27.59 19.67 2.16
C GLY A 272 26.95 18.41 2.69
N TRP A 273 26.47 17.54 1.79
CA TRP A 273 25.94 16.21 2.06
C TRP A 273 26.81 15.09 1.48
N GLU A 274 28.02 15.41 1.04
CA GLU A 274 28.96 14.47 0.42
C GLU A 274 29.36 13.36 1.39
N PHE A 275 29.30 13.61 2.69
CA PHE A 275 29.52 12.58 3.72
C PHE A 275 28.58 11.38 3.63
N ILE A 276 27.41 11.54 3.01
CA ILE A 276 26.48 10.43 2.75
C ILE A 276 27.08 9.48 1.71
N ASP A 277 27.79 10.00 0.70
CA ASP A 277 28.50 9.18 -0.28
C ASP A 277 29.62 8.36 0.42
N GLU A 278 30.41 9.02 1.27
CA GLU A 278 31.48 8.39 2.06
C GLU A 278 30.92 7.34 3.02
N TYR A 279 29.80 7.65 3.69
CA TYR A 279 29.09 6.70 4.56
C TYR A 279 28.61 5.47 3.80
N LEU A 280 27.99 5.63 2.64
CA LEU A 280 27.49 4.51 1.82
C LEU A 280 28.64 3.65 1.29
N GLU A 281 29.77 4.25 0.91
CA GLU A 281 30.97 3.51 0.52
C GLU A 281 31.63 2.78 1.71
N TRP A 282 31.66 3.44 2.87
CA TRP A 282 32.13 2.84 4.12
C TRP A 282 31.26 1.62 4.47
N LYS A 283 29.95 1.77 4.42
CA LYS A 283 28.98 0.71 4.69
C LYS A 283 29.16 -0.49 3.77
N LYS A 284 29.26 -0.29 2.46
CA LYS A 284 29.52 -1.36 1.48
C LYS A 284 30.81 -2.13 1.80
N ARG A 285 31.89 -1.44 2.18
CA ARG A 285 33.17 -2.07 2.53
C ARG A 285 33.10 -2.91 3.79
N HIS A 286 32.29 -2.50 4.78
CA HIS A 286 32.16 -3.22 6.05
C HIS A 286 31.17 -4.37 5.97
N GLU A 287 30.08 -4.23 5.22
CA GLU A 287 29.14 -5.31 4.92
C GLU A 287 29.81 -6.44 4.10
N ALA A 288 30.71 -6.09 3.19
CA ALA A 288 31.49 -7.07 2.41
C ALA A 288 32.53 -7.82 3.27
N LYS A 289 33.02 -7.24 4.37
CA LYS A 289 33.98 -7.86 5.30
C LYS A 289 33.31 -8.67 6.42
N GLY A 290 32.05 -8.37 6.74
CA GLY A 290 31.27 -9.02 7.80
C GLY A 290 30.47 -10.25 7.36
N GLY A 291 30.74 -10.78 6.18
CA GLY A 291 29.95 -11.83 5.56
C GLY A 291 30.24 -13.25 6.00
N GLU A 292 30.35 -13.56 7.29
CA GLU A 292 29.92 -14.87 7.79
C GLU A 292 28.44 -14.73 8.19
N LYS A 293 27.57 -15.07 7.27
CA LYS A 293 26.16 -15.33 7.58
C LYS A 293 26.17 -16.54 8.52
N GLU A 294 25.84 -16.30 9.81
CA GLU A 294 25.39 -17.39 10.64
C GLU A 294 24.21 -18.08 9.93
N GLU A 295 24.48 -19.26 9.40
CA GLU A 295 23.48 -20.24 8.98
C GLU A 295 22.84 -20.87 10.23
N GLY A 296 22.28 -20.05 11.09
CA GLY A 296 21.25 -20.44 12.01
C GLY A 296 19.93 -20.38 11.24
N GLY A 297 19.19 -21.48 11.17
CA GLY A 297 17.96 -21.59 10.40
C GLY A 297 17.05 -20.38 10.62
N LYS A 298 17.15 -19.40 9.75
CA LYS A 298 16.23 -18.28 9.69
C LYS A 298 14.89 -18.86 9.31
N VAL A 299 13.96 -18.88 10.25
CA VAL A 299 12.54 -18.99 9.91
C VAL A 299 12.25 -17.80 9.01
N GLY A 300 12.40 -18.02 7.72
CA GLY A 300 12.00 -17.07 6.70
C GLY A 300 10.50 -17.19 6.49
N PRO A 301 9.79 -16.10 6.23
CA PRO A 301 8.41 -16.19 5.83
C PRO A 301 8.30 -17.03 4.55
N ASP A 302 7.24 -17.82 4.43
CA ASP A 302 6.95 -18.52 3.20
C ASP A 302 6.85 -17.49 2.06
N SER A 303 7.80 -17.53 1.13
CA SER A 303 7.94 -16.52 0.08
C SER A 303 6.83 -16.58 -0.96
N LYS A 304 5.95 -17.57 -0.91
CA LYS A 304 4.86 -17.72 -1.88
C LYS A 304 3.84 -16.59 -1.81
N TYR A 305 3.44 -16.20 -0.60
CA TYR A 305 2.47 -15.11 -0.38
C TYR A 305 3.15 -13.81 -0.02
N LEU A 306 4.30 -13.90 0.61
CA LEU A 306 5.09 -12.79 1.09
C LEU A 306 6.08 -12.37 0.01
N LYS A 307 5.80 -11.29 -0.68
CA LYS A 307 6.68 -10.76 -1.74
C LYS A 307 7.88 -10.02 -1.19
N ASP A 308 7.75 -9.38 -0.03
CA ASP A 308 8.82 -8.60 0.60
C ASP A 308 8.46 -8.26 2.06
N MET A 309 9.46 -7.81 2.80
CA MET A 309 9.29 -7.19 4.12
C MET A 309 9.76 -5.74 4.06
N VAL A 310 8.86 -4.81 4.24
CA VAL A 310 9.19 -3.38 4.22
C VAL A 310 8.87 -2.76 5.56
N ALA A 311 9.90 -2.32 6.27
CA ALA A 311 9.76 -1.70 7.57
C ALA A 311 9.03 -2.60 8.61
N GLY A 312 9.37 -3.89 8.62
CA GLY A 312 8.75 -4.87 9.50
C GLY A 312 7.31 -5.26 9.13
N ARG A 313 6.82 -4.81 7.98
CA ARG A 313 5.46 -5.10 7.49
C ARG A 313 5.52 -6.01 6.26
N PRO A 314 4.82 -7.13 6.27
CA PRO A 314 4.77 -8.03 5.13
C PRO A 314 4.11 -7.34 3.93
N VAL A 315 4.70 -7.49 2.75
CA VAL A 315 4.10 -7.13 1.47
C VAL A 315 3.50 -8.40 0.89
N ILE A 316 2.20 -8.51 1.00
CA ILE A 316 1.43 -9.58 0.37
C ILE A 316 1.28 -9.22 -1.11
N GLY A 317 1.28 -10.23 -1.99
CA GLY A 317 1.27 -9.99 -3.42
C GLY A 317 0.26 -8.94 -3.85
N HIS A 318 0.70 -8.03 -4.74
CA HIS A 318 -0.19 -7.01 -5.32
C HIS A 318 -1.47 -7.66 -5.85
N PRO A 319 -2.65 -7.03 -5.78
CA PRO A 319 -3.91 -7.59 -6.27
C PRO A 319 -3.87 -8.05 -7.74
N SER A 320 -2.98 -7.48 -8.55
CA SER A 320 -2.73 -7.91 -9.92
C SER A 320 -1.73 -9.06 -10.06
N THR A 321 -1.13 -9.50 -8.97
CA THR A 321 -0.14 -10.59 -8.99
C THR A 321 -0.84 -11.92 -8.78
N PRO A 322 -0.60 -12.94 -9.62
CA PRO A 322 -1.16 -14.28 -9.44
C PRO A 322 -0.87 -14.84 -8.05
N GLY A 323 -1.86 -15.44 -7.44
CA GLY A 323 -1.78 -16.04 -6.10
C GLY A 323 -1.83 -15.06 -4.93
N GLY A 324 -1.91 -13.74 -5.19
CA GLY A 324 -2.07 -12.70 -4.17
C GLY A 324 -3.54 -12.43 -3.81
N LEU A 325 -3.75 -11.25 -3.21
CA LEU A 325 -5.09 -10.73 -2.94
C LEU A 325 -5.67 -10.03 -4.18
N ARG A 326 -6.96 -10.19 -4.42
CA ARG A 326 -7.70 -9.55 -5.51
C ARG A 326 -8.43 -8.31 -5.03
N LEU A 327 -8.24 -7.19 -5.71
CA LEU A 327 -8.96 -5.95 -5.41
C LEU A 327 -10.44 -6.09 -5.78
N ARG A 328 -11.33 -5.65 -4.89
CA ARG A 328 -12.78 -5.61 -5.12
C ARG A 328 -13.25 -4.18 -5.31
N TYR A 329 -13.88 -3.90 -6.44
CA TYR A 329 -14.55 -2.63 -6.72
C TYR A 329 -16.01 -2.61 -6.22
N GLY A 330 -16.54 -1.41 -6.03
CA GLY A 330 -17.96 -1.17 -5.80
C GLY A 330 -18.44 -1.43 -4.38
N ARG A 331 -17.53 -1.70 -3.45
CA ARG A 331 -17.85 -1.79 -2.02
C ARG A 331 -17.16 -0.70 -1.23
N GLY A 332 -17.95 0.18 -0.63
CA GLY A 332 -17.47 1.17 0.33
C GLY A 332 -17.10 0.51 1.65
N ARG A 333 -16.18 1.16 2.37
CA ARG A 333 -15.81 0.78 3.73
C ARG A 333 -15.89 1.94 4.67
N THR A 334 -16.36 1.66 5.88
CA THR A 334 -16.49 2.64 6.95
C THR A 334 -15.39 2.53 8.01
N ALA A 335 -14.57 1.47 7.97
CA ALA A 335 -13.53 1.23 8.98
C ALA A 335 -12.22 1.92 8.62
N GLY A 336 -12.01 3.12 9.12
CA GLY A 336 -10.74 3.84 9.22
C GLY A 336 -9.92 4.00 7.92
N LEU A 337 -9.01 4.97 7.93
CA LEU A 337 -8.16 5.32 6.78
C LEU A 337 -7.07 4.29 6.46
N ALA A 338 -6.79 3.37 7.37
CA ALA A 338 -5.67 2.44 7.26
C ALA A 338 -6.09 0.96 7.46
N ALA A 339 -7.30 0.59 7.06
CA ALA A 339 -7.78 -0.77 7.19
C ALA A 339 -7.86 -1.48 5.84
N LEU A 340 -7.36 -2.71 5.80
CA LEU A 340 -7.47 -3.64 4.67
C LEU A 340 -8.40 -4.77 5.06
N ALA A 341 -9.52 -4.97 4.36
CA ALA A 341 -10.43 -6.04 4.69
C ALA A 341 -10.18 -7.26 3.83
N ILE A 342 -10.05 -8.40 4.49
CA ILE A 342 -9.94 -9.72 3.87
C ILE A 342 -10.99 -10.65 4.45
N ASN A 343 -11.28 -11.74 3.72
CA ASN A 343 -12.21 -12.73 4.23
C ASN A 343 -11.59 -13.48 5.44
N PRO A 344 -12.35 -13.69 6.54
CA PRO A 344 -11.88 -14.46 7.69
C PRO A 344 -11.41 -15.89 7.35
N ALA A 345 -11.93 -16.50 6.28
CA ALA A 345 -11.45 -17.79 5.79
C ALA A 345 -9.99 -17.74 5.33
N THR A 346 -9.54 -16.61 4.76
CA THR A 346 -8.14 -16.38 4.40
C THR A 346 -7.24 -16.38 5.63
N MET A 347 -7.69 -15.75 6.74
CA MET A 347 -6.95 -15.76 8.00
C MET A 347 -6.75 -17.22 8.50
N VAL A 348 -7.82 -18.01 8.49
CA VAL A 348 -7.77 -19.44 8.91
C VAL A 348 -6.84 -20.25 8.01
N ALA A 349 -6.92 -20.06 6.69
CA ALA A 349 -6.11 -20.80 5.73
C ALA A 349 -4.60 -20.47 5.86
N LEU A 350 -4.27 -19.26 6.30
CA LEU A 350 -2.91 -18.80 6.56
C LEU A 350 -2.44 -19.04 8.01
N ASP A 351 -3.15 -19.86 8.76
CA ASP A 351 -2.80 -20.19 10.15
C ASP A 351 -2.66 -18.95 11.05
N ASP A 352 -3.56 -17.99 10.85
CA ASP A 352 -3.63 -16.69 11.52
C ASP A 352 -2.41 -15.77 11.31
N PHE A 353 -1.58 -16.04 10.29
CA PHE A 353 -0.48 -15.15 9.91
C PHE A 353 -0.99 -13.73 9.55
N LEU A 354 -2.17 -13.61 8.94
CA LEU A 354 -2.85 -12.34 8.69
C LEU A 354 -4.00 -12.12 9.70
N ALA A 355 -3.70 -12.15 10.98
CA ALA A 355 -4.67 -11.91 12.05
C ALA A 355 -5.20 -10.46 12.01
N ILE A 356 -6.33 -10.23 12.69
CA ILE A 356 -6.92 -8.89 12.84
C ILE A 356 -5.89 -7.93 13.48
N GLY A 357 -5.71 -6.78 12.88
CA GLY A 357 -4.78 -5.76 13.33
C GLY A 357 -3.35 -5.91 12.78
N THR A 358 -3.00 -7.03 12.13
CA THR A 358 -1.71 -7.18 11.45
C THR A 358 -1.56 -6.09 10.40
N GLN A 359 -0.45 -5.35 10.43
CA GLN A 359 -0.18 -4.35 9.40
C GLN A 359 0.50 -4.98 8.20
N ILE A 360 -0.15 -4.94 7.06
CA ILE A 360 0.38 -5.45 5.79
C ILE A 360 0.42 -4.36 4.72
N LYS A 361 1.22 -4.61 3.68
CA LYS A 361 1.21 -3.83 2.43
C LYS A 361 0.79 -4.74 1.29
N ILE A 362 0.02 -4.21 0.36
CA ILE A 362 -0.42 -4.93 -0.84
C ILE A 362 0.29 -4.47 -2.09
N GLU A 363 1.08 -3.42 -1.99
CA GLU A 363 1.90 -2.90 -3.10
C GLU A 363 3.14 -2.14 -2.60
N ARG A 364 3.98 -1.76 -3.55
CA ARG A 364 5.23 -1.05 -3.33
C ARG A 364 5.43 0.06 -4.38
N PRO A 365 5.57 1.34 -4.02
CA PRO A 365 5.44 1.89 -2.66
C PRO A 365 3.96 1.97 -2.28
N GLY A 366 3.64 1.68 -1.04
CA GLY A 366 2.28 1.77 -0.52
C GLY A 366 2.28 1.96 0.98
N LYS A 367 1.20 2.44 1.55
CA LYS A 367 1.03 2.50 2.99
C LYS A 367 0.64 1.13 3.53
N ALA A 368 1.02 0.84 4.76
CA ALA A 368 0.54 -0.34 5.45
C ALA A 368 -0.88 -0.11 5.95
N GLY A 369 -1.75 -1.11 5.78
CA GLY A 369 -3.09 -1.12 6.35
C GLY A 369 -3.23 -2.22 7.40
N ALA A 370 -4.05 -1.99 8.40
CA ALA A 370 -4.38 -2.98 9.40
C ALA A 370 -5.43 -3.97 8.84
N VAL A 371 -5.16 -5.25 8.96
CA VAL A 371 -6.08 -6.31 8.52
C VAL A 371 -7.35 -6.29 9.37
N THR A 372 -8.50 -6.31 8.71
CA THR A 372 -9.82 -6.40 9.33
C THR A 372 -10.67 -7.47 8.61
N PRO A 373 -11.62 -8.13 9.29
CA PRO A 373 -12.44 -9.15 8.66
C PRO A 373 -13.55 -8.53 7.79
N CYS A 374 -13.87 -9.20 6.67
CA CYS A 374 -15.06 -8.96 5.86
C CYS A 374 -15.54 -10.29 5.25
N ASP A 375 -16.68 -10.77 5.68
CA ASP A 375 -17.26 -12.05 5.28
C ASP A 375 -18.11 -11.99 4.00
N THR A 376 -18.31 -10.79 3.46
CA THR A 376 -19.11 -10.56 2.24
C THR A 376 -18.29 -10.54 0.96
N ILE A 377 -16.97 -10.73 1.04
CA ILE A 377 -16.07 -10.85 -0.10
C ILE A 377 -15.56 -12.29 -0.24
N GLU A 378 -15.03 -12.63 -1.41
CA GLU A 378 -14.56 -13.98 -1.67
C GLU A 378 -13.32 -14.32 -0.86
N GLY A 379 -13.33 -15.55 -0.32
CA GLY A 379 -12.21 -16.15 0.39
C GLY A 379 -11.21 -16.85 -0.53
N PRO A 380 -10.24 -17.56 0.03
CA PRO A 380 -9.13 -18.16 -0.68
C PRO A 380 -9.56 -19.36 -1.54
N ILE A 381 -8.82 -19.58 -2.63
CA ILE A 381 -8.89 -20.81 -3.44
C ILE A 381 -7.79 -21.76 -2.97
N LEU A 382 -8.20 -22.95 -2.55
CA LEU A 382 -7.37 -23.93 -1.86
C LEU A 382 -7.26 -25.22 -2.66
N LEU A 383 -6.04 -25.63 -2.95
CA LEU A 383 -5.74 -26.97 -3.48
C LEU A 383 -5.57 -27.93 -2.29
N LEU A 384 -6.35 -28.99 -2.27
CA LEU A 384 -6.30 -30.00 -1.22
C LEU A 384 -5.36 -31.16 -1.56
N LYS A 385 -4.88 -31.87 -0.56
CA LYS A 385 -3.97 -33.06 -0.70
C LYS A 385 -4.56 -34.17 -1.57
N ASN A 386 -5.88 -34.30 -1.63
CA ASN A 386 -6.57 -35.25 -2.50
C ASN A 386 -6.63 -34.78 -3.97
N GLY A 387 -6.25 -33.53 -4.23
CA GLY A 387 -6.23 -32.92 -5.55
C GLY A 387 -7.49 -32.11 -5.90
N ASP A 388 -8.45 -31.97 -4.98
CA ASP A 388 -9.59 -31.08 -5.19
C ASP A 388 -9.17 -29.61 -5.11
N LEU A 389 -9.77 -28.77 -5.92
CA LEU A 389 -9.64 -27.31 -5.86
C LEU A 389 -10.95 -26.73 -5.35
N VAL A 390 -10.91 -26.12 -4.18
CA VAL A 390 -12.09 -25.58 -3.51
C VAL A 390 -11.91 -24.10 -3.17
N GLN A 391 -13.01 -23.36 -3.06
CA GLN A 391 -13.03 -22.01 -2.51
C GLN A 391 -13.67 -22.04 -1.12
N ALA A 392 -13.03 -21.42 -0.15
CA ALA A 392 -13.55 -21.31 1.20
C ALA A 392 -13.98 -19.86 1.48
N ASN A 393 -15.29 -19.60 1.51
CA ASN A 393 -15.84 -18.28 1.74
C ASN A 393 -16.22 -18.01 3.20
N THR A 394 -16.20 -19.05 4.04
CA THR A 394 -16.54 -18.98 5.46
C THR A 394 -15.46 -19.60 6.32
N VAL A 395 -15.35 -19.13 7.57
CA VAL A 395 -14.46 -19.72 8.59
C VAL A 395 -14.74 -21.22 8.77
N ARG A 396 -16.01 -21.63 8.70
CA ARG A 396 -16.40 -23.05 8.85
C ARG A 396 -15.83 -23.89 7.71
N GLU A 397 -15.96 -23.44 6.47
CA GLU A 397 -15.40 -24.12 5.30
C GLU A 397 -13.88 -24.21 5.38
N ALA A 398 -13.20 -23.09 5.68
CA ALA A 398 -11.76 -23.08 5.81
C ALA A 398 -11.27 -24.04 6.92
N LYS A 399 -11.90 -24.04 8.09
CA LYS A 399 -11.56 -24.97 9.18
C LYS A 399 -11.78 -26.43 8.81
N ALA A 400 -12.81 -26.72 8.01
CA ALA A 400 -13.11 -28.11 7.61
C ALA A 400 -12.02 -28.69 6.69
N VAL A 401 -11.30 -27.86 5.95
CA VAL A 401 -10.27 -28.31 4.99
C VAL A 401 -8.85 -27.95 5.41
N LYS A 402 -8.65 -27.20 6.51
CA LYS A 402 -7.36 -26.64 6.92
C LYS A 402 -6.22 -27.68 6.90
N ASP A 403 -6.41 -28.82 7.55
CA ASP A 403 -5.39 -29.87 7.65
C ASP A 403 -5.13 -30.59 6.32
N SER A 404 -6.03 -30.43 5.37
CA SER A 404 -5.96 -31.02 4.03
C SER A 404 -5.40 -30.08 2.98
N ILE A 405 -5.10 -28.83 3.30
CA ILE A 405 -4.52 -27.86 2.35
C ILE A 405 -3.14 -28.37 1.94
N ALA A 406 -2.93 -28.48 0.63
CA ALA A 406 -1.64 -28.73 0.02
C ALA A 406 -1.02 -27.43 -0.47
N GLU A 407 -1.85 -26.52 -1.00
CA GLU A 407 -1.40 -25.24 -1.58
C GLU A 407 -2.56 -24.23 -1.55
N ILE A 408 -2.25 -22.97 -1.29
CA ILE A 408 -3.20 -21.87 -1.49
C ILE A 408 -2.92 -21.27 -2.87
N ILE A 409 -3.88 -21.36 -3.77
CA ILE A 409 -3.74 -20.86 -5.15
C ILE A 409 -3.96 -19.37 -5.21
N ASP A 410 -4.93 -18.85 -4.45
CA ASP A 410 -5.31 -17.45 -4.40
C ASP A 410 -5.76 -17.08 -2.98
N LEU A 411 -5.40 -15.89 -2.50
CA LEU A 411 -5.70 -15.44 -1.15
C LEU A 411 -7.11 -14.86 -0.99
N GLY A 412 -7.88 -14.80 -2.06
CA GLY A 412 -9.19 -14.18 -2.06
C GLY A 412 -9.16 -12.67 -2.30
N GLU A 413 -10.28 -12.03 -2.05
CA GLU A 413 -10.45 -10.61 -2.31
C GLU A 413 -9.99 -9.73 -1.15
N VAL A 414 -9.63 -8.49 -1.48
CA VAL A 414 -9.29 -7.43 -0.53
C VAL A 414 -10.13 -6.18 -0.80
N LEU A 415 -10.62 -5.55 0.26
CA LEU A 415 -11.19 -4.21 0.19
C LEU A 415 -10.17 -3.21 0.70
N LEU A 416 -9.92 -2.19 -0.10
CA LEU A 416 -9.10 -1.05 0.27
C LEU A 416 -9.95 0.06 0.88
N PRO A 417 -9.45 0.82 1.86
CA PRO A 417 -10.10 2.05 2.29
C PRO A 417 -10.11 3.06 1.15
N TYR A 418 -11.12 3.92 1.12
CA TYR A 418 -11.29 4.93 0.07
C TYR A 418 -10.05 5.83 -0.10
N GLY A 419 -9.42 6.22 0.99
CA GLY A 419 -8.20 7.03 0.94
C GLY A 419 -7.02 6.33 0.25
N GLU A 420 -6.81 5.05 0.54
CA GLU A 420 -5.79 4.22 -0.12
C GLU A 420 -6.09 4.03 -1.60
N PHE A 421 -7.36 3.83 -1.94
CA PHE A 421 -7.81 3.77 -3.32
C PHE A 421 -7.47 5.05 -4.09
N MET A 422 -7.69 6.21 -3.50
CA MET A 422 -7.39 7.50 -4.13
C MET A 422 -5.89 7.77 -4.26
N GLU A 423 -5.06 7.27 -3.34
CA GLU A 423 -3.60 7.41 -3.42
C GLU A 423 -2.97 6.54 -4.50
N ASN A 424 -3.52 5.35 -4.70
CA ASN A 424 -2.97 4.34 -5.59
C ASN A 424 -3.64 4.33 -6.97
N ASN A 425 -4.52 5.29 -7.25
CA ASN A 425 -5.38 5.28 -8.42
C ASN A 425 -4.65 5.43 -9.77
N HIS A 426 -3.36 5.72 -9.78
CA HIS A 426 -2.60 5.83 -11.01
C HIS A 426 -2.47 4.50 -11.77
N VAL A 427 -2.57 3.38 -11.08
CA VAL A 427 -2.66 2.03 -11.68
C VAL A 427 -3.44 1.11 -10.75
N LEU A 428 -4.67 1.44 -10.40
CA LEU A 428 -5.53 0.42 -9.84
C LEU A 428 -5.76 -0.61 -10.91
N VAL A 429 -5.03 -1.67 -10.77
CA VAL A 429 -5.31 -2.84 -11.58
C VAL A 429 -6.71 -3.26 -11.20
N PRO A 430 -7.57 -3.32 -12.18
CA PRO A 430 -8.95 -3.68 -12.00
C PRO A 430 -9.02 -5.04 -11.34
N GLY A 431 -9.59 -5.06 -10.19
CA GLY A 431 -9.94 -6.28 -9.50
C GLY A 431 -11.16 -6.93 -10.10
N ALA A 432 -11.59 -8.00 -9.48
CA ALA A 432 -12.84 -8.65 -9.85
C ALA A 432 -14.01 -7.65 -9.75
N PHE A 433 -14.85 -7.67 -10.76
CA PHE A 433 -16.06 -6.86 -10.80
C PHE A 433 -17.04 -7.40 -9.75
N SER A 434 -17.39 -6.59 -8.75
CA SER A 434 -18.24 -7.06 -7.66
C SER A 434 -19.70 -7.21 -8.09
N PRO A 435 -20.47 -8.15 -7.51
CA PRO A 435 -21.90 -8.27 -7.79
C PRO A 435 -22.66 -6.97 -7.56
N GLU A 436 -22.32 -6.21 -6.51
CA GLU A 436 -22.97 -4.92 -6.22
C GLU A 436 -22.72 -3.90 -7.33
N TRP A 437 -21.50 -3.87 -7.84
CA TRP A 437 -21.15 -2.98 -8.93
C TRP A 437 -21.78 -3.40 -10.25
N TYR A 438 -21.79 -4.70 -10.51
CA TYR A 438 -22.50 -5.28 -11.67
C TYR A 438 -23.97 -4.91 -11.66
N ARG A 439 -24.63 -4.97 -10.50
CA ARG A 439 -26.01 -4.51 -10.32
C ARG A 439 -26.18 -3.04 -10.71
N VAL A 440 -25.33 -2.15 -10.18
CA VAL A 440 -25.39 -0.71 -10.47
C VAL A 440 -25.24 -0.45 -11.98
N GLU A 441 -24.34 -1.17 -12.65
CA GLU A 441 -24.21 -1.05 -14.11
C GLU A 441 -25.44 -1.53 -14.85
N LEU A 442 -26.04 -2.65 -14.46
CA LEU A 442 -27.29 -3.13 -15.06
C LEU A 442 -28.43 -2.11 -14.90
N GLU A 443 -28.65 -1.63 -13.66
CA GLU A 443 -29.66 -0.62 -13.35
C GLU A 443 -29.49 0.67 -14.17
N SER A 444 -28.24 1.04 -14.46
CA SER A 444 -27.94 2.22 -15.30
C SER A 444 -28.30 2.04 -16.77
N LYS A 445 -28.47 0.79 -17.23
CA LYS A 445 -28.77 0.45 -18.63
C LYS A 445 -30.22 0.11 -18.87
N GLY A 446 -30.98 -0.27 -17.84
CA GLY A 446 -32.36 -0.62 -17.94
C GLY A 446 -32.92 -1.32 -16.71
N PRO A 447 -34.16 -1.84 -16.79
CA PRO A 447 -34.73 -2.62 -15.69
C PRO A 447 -33.87 -3.81 -15.34
N LEU A 448 -33.63 -4.01 -14.04
CA LEU A 448 -32.80 -5.11 -13.52
C LEU A 448 -33.48 -6.45 -13.83
N PRO A 449 -32.80 -7.41 -14.47
CA PRO A 449 -33.36 -8.76 -14.67
C PRO A 449 -33.61 -9.46 -13.33
N ASP A 450 -34.73 -10.20 -13.22
CA ASP A 450 -35.11 -10.89 -11.97
C ASP A 450 -34.05 -11.90 -11.50
N ASP A 451 -33.30 -12.48 -12.43
CA ASP A 451 -32.28 -13.51 -12.22
C ASP A 451 -30.83 -12.97 -12.21
N TRP A 452 -30.66 -11.66 -12.08
CA TRP A 452 -29.35 -11.01 -12.18
C TRP A 452 -28.32 -11.49 -11.13
N GLU A 453 -28.74 -11.92 -9.96
CA GLU A 453 -27.81 -12.32 -8.88
C GLU A 453 -27.13 -13.67 -9.15
N ARG A 454 -27.87 -14.60 -9.75
CA ARG A 454 -27.41 -15.96 -10.05
C ARG A 454 -27.96 -16.45 -11.40
N PRO A 455 -27.60 -15.77 -12.49
CA PRO A 455 -28.02 -16.20 -13.82
C PRO A 455 -27.37 -17.56 -14.15
N SER A 456 -28.03 -18.36 -14.99
CA SER A 456 -27.36 -19.48 -15.65
C SER A 456 -26.26 -18.95 -16.59
N TRP A 457 -25.37 -19.83 -17.05
CA TRP A 457 -24.31 -19.46 -18.00
C TRP A 457 -24.86 -18.76 -19.26
N GLU A 458 -25.89 -19.38 -19.90
CA GLU A 458 -26.51 -18.79 -21.08
C GLU A 458 -27.13 -17.43 -20.78
N ARG A 459 -27.83 -17.35 -19.63
CA ARG A 459 -28.46 -16.11 -19.21
C ARG A 459 -27.43 -15.00 -18.89
N ALA A 460 -26.30 -15.34 -18.30
CA ALA A 460 -25.22 -14.40 -18.08
C ALA A 460 -24.67 -13.81 -19.38
N LYS A 461 -24.54 -14.63 -20.42
CA LYS A 461 -24.15 -14.19 -21.77
C LYS A 461 -25.20 -13.28 -22.42
N GLU A 462 -26.49 -13.64 -22.29
CA GLU A 462 -27.60 -12.81 -22.78
C GLU A 462 -27.63 -11.44 -22.12
N ILE A 463 -27.53 -11.39 -20.78
CA ILE A 463 -27.47 -10.14 -20.00
C ILE A 463 -26.27 -9.30 -20.44
N SER A 464 -25.09 -9.90 -20.55
CA SER A 464 -23.90 -9.21 -21.01
C SER A 464 -24.09 -8.56 -22.39
N ARG A 465 -24.69 -9.28 -23.36
CA ARG A 465 -24.97 -8.76 -24.71
C ARG A 465 -26.05 -7.68 -24.68
N GLN A 466 -27.16 -7.94 -23.99
CA GLN A 466 -28.33 -7.05 -23.96
C GLN A 466 -28.00 -5.69 -23.34
N PHE A 467 -27.26 -5.69 -22.26
CA PHE A 467 -26.95 -4.48 -21.49
C PHE A 467 -25.59 -3.87 -21.85
N GLY A 468 -24.76 -4.55 -22.65
CA GLY A 468 -23.41 -4.09 -22.98
C GLY A 468 -22.51 -4.00 -21.73
N VAL A 469 -22.64 -4.94 -20.81
CA VAL A 469 -21.87 -5.04 -19.57
C VAL A 469 -20.92 -6.25 -19.62
N PRO A 470 -19.84 -6.28 -18.81
CA PRO A 470 -19.00 -7.46 -18.68
C PRO A 470 -19.76 -8.71 -18.26
N LEU A 471 -19.15 -9.88 -18.48
CA LEU A 471 -19.74 -11.13 -18.02
C LEU A 471 -19.93 -11.13 -16.51
N HIS A 472 -20.97 -11.82 -16.06
CA HIS A 472 -21.31 -11.90 -14.63
C HIS A 472 -20.13 -12.44 -13.79
N PRO A 473 -19.84 -11.84 -12.61
CA PRO A 473 -18.70 -12.22 -11.77
C PRO A 473 -18.63 -13.70 -11.36
N LEU A 474 -19.77 -14.39 -11.30
CA LEU A 474 -19.84 -15.83 -10.99
C LEU A 474 -19.08 -16.73 -11.97
N TYR A 475 -18.81 -16.24 -13.18
CA TYR A 475 -18.22 -17.02 -14.27
C TYR A 475 -16.79 -16.57 -14.64
N ASN A 476 -16.21 -15.70 -13.82
CA ASN A 476 -14.85 -15.20 -14.05
C ASN A 476 -13.79 -16.23 -13.64
N LEU A 477 -12.78 -16.37 -14.50
CA LEU A 477 -11.59 -17.17 -14.29
C LEU A 477 -10.34 -16.28 -14.51
N PHE A 478 -9.17 -16.75 -14.06
CA PHE A 478 -7.93 -15.94 -14.10
C PHE A 478 -7.19 -16.08 -15.45
N TRP A 479 -7.90 -15.86 -16.56
CA TRP A 479 -7.37 -16.06 -17.91
C TRP A 479 -6.07 -15.31 -18.19
N TYR A 480 -5.96 -14.06 -17.71
CA TYR A 480 -4.79 -13.21 -17.95
C TYR A 480 -3.51 -13.63 -17.21
N ASP A 481 -3.66 -14.47 -16.22
CA ASP A 481 -2.55 -14.93 -15.40
C ASP A 481 -1.92 -16.21 -15.99
N ILE A 482 -2.45 -16.71 -17.11
CA ILE A 482 -2.02 -17.98 -17.74
C ILE A 482 -1.34 -17.70 -19.08
N PRO A 483 -0.12 -18.23 -19.31
CA PRO A 483 0.54 -18.15 -20.61
C PRO A 483 -0.29 -18.80 -21.71
N LEU A 484 -0.25 -18.21 -22.91
CA LEU A 484 -1.02 -18.71 -24.06
C LEU A 484 -0.68 -20.16 -24.39
N GLU A 485 0.57 -20.58 -24.26
CA GLU A 485 1.03 -21.94 -24.48
C GLU A 485 0.36 -22.96 -23.54
N ASP A 486 0.18 -22.61 -22.27
CA ASP A 486 -0.51 -23.44 -21.28
C ASP A 486 -2.00 -23.53 -21.57
N LEU A 487 -2.62 -22.44 -22.02
CA LEU A 487 -4.01 -22.44 -22.48
C LEU A 487 -4.21 -23.29 -23.73
N GLN A 488 -3.26 -23.26 -24.68
CA GLN A 488 -3.29 -24.11 -25.88
C GLN A 488 -3.15 -25.59 -25.52
N ALA A 489 -2.25 -25.92 -24.58
CA ALA A 489 -2.09 -27.26 -24.06
C ALA A 489 -3.38 -27.76 -23.37
N LEU A 490 -3.97 -26.92 -22.52
CA LEU A 490 -5.27 -27.23 -21.88
C LEU A 490 -6.37 -27.42 -22.89
N ARG A 491 -6.49 -26.54 -23.90
CA ARG A 491 -7.47 -26.66 -24.99
C ARG A 491 -7.36 -28.01 -25.71
N THR A 492 -6.12 -28.41 -26.09
CA THR A 492 -5.86 -29.69 -26.73
C THR A 492 -6.25 -30.86 -25.82
N HIS A 493 -5.95 -30.73 -24.50
CA HIS A 493 -6.30 -31.78 -23.54
C HIS A 493 -7.82 -31.91 -23.35
N VAL A 494 -8.55 -30.80 -23.33
CA VAL A 494 -10.02 -30.79 -23.26
C VAL A 494 -10.64 -31.43 -24.50
N LEU A 495 -10.13 -31.13 -25.71
CA LEU A 495 -10.59 -31.77 -26.97
C LEU A 495 -10.39 -33.27 -26.96
N ASN A 496 -9.23 -33.73 -26.48
CA ASN A 496 -8.86 -35.14 -26.58
C ASN A 496 -9.48 -36.03 -25.47
N THR A 497 -9.72 -35.48 -24.30
CA THR A 497 -10.11 -36.27 -23.10
C THR A 497 -11.38 -35.81 -22.42
N GLY A 498 -11.89 -34.66 -22.80
CA GLY A 498 -13.08 -34.03 -22.23
C GLY A 498 -14.36 -34.79 -22.59
N LYS A 499 -15.20 -34.95 -21.58
CA LYS A 499 -16.57 -35.45 -21.74
C LYS A 499 -17.48 -34.51 -21.00
N TYR A 500 -18.43 -33.96 -21.72
CA TYR A 500 -19.49 -33.11 -21.15
C TYR A 500 -20.77 -33.93 -21.05
N GLU A 501 -21.24 -34.17 -19.83
CA GLU A 501 -22.42 -34.99 -19.56
C GLU A 501 -23.30 -34.29 -18.53
N GLY A 502 -24.55 -34.02 -18.91
CA GLY A 502 -25.50 -33.32 -18.05
C GLY A 502 -25.08 -31.83 -17.86
N ASP A 503 -24.42 -31.53 -16.80
CA ASP A 503 -24.02 -30.17 -16.42
C ASP A 503 -22.54 -30.05 -16.00
N HIS A 504 -21.74 -31.09 -16.23
CA HIS A 504 -20.35 -31.13 -15.81
C HIS A 504 -19.40 -31.62 -16.90
N LEU A 505 -18.15 -31.15 -16.79
CA LEU A 505 -17.03 -31.58 -17.63
C LEU A 505 -16.13 -32.52 -16.83
N THR A 506 -15.81 -33.69 -17.42
CA THR A 506 -14.81 -34.58 -16.87
C THR A 506 -13.60 -34.67 -17.79
N LEU A 507 -12.38 -34.57 -17.23
CA LEU A 507 -11.10 -34.63 -17.96
C LEU A 507 -10.25 -35.78 -17.44
N ALA A 508 -9.45 -36.39 -18.29
CA ALA A 508 -8.39 -37.28 -17.80
C ALA A 508 -7.40 -36.48 -16.95
N LYS A 509 -6.85 -37.11 -15.89
CA LYS A 509 -5.83 -36.46 -15.06
C LYS A 509 -4.53 -36.37 -15.83
N GLU A 510 -4.09 -35.17 -16.16
CA GLU A 510 -2.79 -34.84 -16.72
C GLU A 510 -2.19 -33.70 -15.90
N LYS A 511 -0.89 -33.76 -15.59
CA LYS A 511 -0.26 -32.85 -14.61
C LYS A 511 -0.28 -31.39 -15.07
N GLY A 512 0.06 -31.12 -16.33
CA GLY A 512 0.13 -29.76 -16.90
C GLY A 512 -1.26 -29.15 -17.00
N ALA A 513 -2.21 -29.84 -17.65
CA ALA A 513 -3.59 -29.38 -17.79
C ALA A 513 -4.26 -29.15 -16.43
N LYS A 514 -4.04 -30.06 -15.45
CA LYS A 514 -4.57 -29.87 -14.11
C LYS A 514 -3.98 -28.63 -13.44
N ARG A 515 -2.68 -28.38 -13.59
CA ARG A 515 -2.05 -27.18 -13.05
C ARG A 515 -2.62 -25.91 -13.66
N THR A 516 -2.84 -25.90 -14.96
CA THR A 516 -3.48 -24.77 -15.64
C THR A 516 -4.90 -24.52 -15.11
N LEU A 517 -5.70 -25.58 -14.86
CA LEU A 517 -7.02 -25.44 -14.23
C LEU A 517 -6.94 -24.85 -12.82
N GLU A 518 -5.95 -25.27 -12.03
CA GLU A 518 -5.73 -24.73 -10.68
C GLU A 518 -5.42 -23.22 -10.73
N LEU A 519 -4.51 -22.83 -11.62
CA LEU A 519 -4.11 -21.42 -11.78
C LEU A 519 -5.21 -20.56 -12.38
N LEU A 520 -6.08 -21.12 -13.24
CA LEU A 520 -7.29 -20.46 -13.71
C LEU A 520 -8.33 -20.22 -12.61
N GLY A 521 -8.21 -20.89 -11.46
CA GLY A 521 -9.23 -20.88 -10.42
C GLY A 521 -10.48 -21.70 -10.79
N ALA A 522 -10.37 -22.63 -11.75
CA ALA A 522 -11.46 -23.52 -12.16
C ALA A 522 -11.68 -24.59 -11.10
N LEU A 523 -12.60 -24.31 -10.14
CA LEU A 523 -12.92 -25.23 -9.05
C LEU A 523 -13.31 -26.60 -9.56
N HIS A 524 -12.73 -27.66 -8.99
CA HIS A 524 -12.92 -29.02 -9.43
C HIS A 524 -12.74 -30.05 -8.32
N ARG A 525 -13.22 -31.27 -8.57
CA ARG A 525 -13.05 -32.42 -7.68
C ARG A 525 -12.36 -33.56 -8.41
N MET A 526 -11.66 -34.39 -7.65
CA MET A 526 -11.07 -35.63 -8.16
C MET A 526 -12.03 -36.79 -7.95
N GLU A 527 -12.60 -37.30 -9.05
CA GLU A 527 -13.49 -38.46 -9.04
C GLU A 527 -12.93 -39.61 -9.89
N LYS A 528 -12.75 -40.78 -9.30
CA LYS A 528 -12.26 -41.99 -10.01
C LYS A 528 -11.04 -41.76 -10.87
N GLY A 529 -10.11 -40.91 -10.41
CA GLY A 529 -8.87 -40.57 -11.14
C GLY A 529 -9.05 -39.58 -12.29
N ARG A 530 -10.20 -38.97 -12.45
CA ARG A 530 -10.51 -37.88 -13.39
C ARG A 530 -10.76 -36.58 -12.66
N VAL A 531 -10.58 -35.47 -13.37
CA VAL A 531 -10.94 -34.13 -12.91
C VAL A 531 -12.40 -33.88 -13.29
N ARG A 532 -13.25 -33.56 -12.34
CA ARG A 532 -14.64 -33.16 -12.56
C ARG A 532 -14.84 -31.69 -12.25
N ILE A 533 -15.37 -30.96 -13.22
CA ILE A 533 -15.67 -29.52 -13.17
C ILE A 533 -17.17 -29.35 -13.32
N ASP A 534 -17.83 -28.79 -12.32
CA ASP A 534 -19.28 -28.55 -12.34
C ASP A 534 -19.56 -27.11 -12.82
N HIS A 535 -19.49 -26.13 -11.96
CA HIS A 535 -19.88 -24.74 -12.21
C HIS A 535 -19.16 -24.08 -13.41
N TYR A 536 -17.88 -24.34 -13.56
CA TYR A 536 -17.05 -23.74 -14.62
C TYR A 536 -16.95 -24.57 -15.91
N ALA A 537 -17.76 -25.63 -16.07
CA ALA A 537 -17.65 -26.51 -17.23
C ALA A 537 -17.87 -25.76 -18.56
N LEU A 538 -18.99 -25.08 -18.73
CA LEU A 538 -19.30 -24.30 -19.93
C LEU A 538 -18.39 -23.06 -20.07
N PRO A 539 -18.19 -22.24 -19.02
CA PRO A 539 -17.25 -21.13 -19.07
C PRO A 539 -15.85 -21.52 -19.54
N LEU A 540 -15.36 -22.68 -19.09
CA LEU A 540 -14.06 -23.20 -19.50
C LEU A 540 -14.04 -23.66 -20.97
N ILE A 541 -15.03 -24.46 -21.38
CA ILE A 541 -15.14 -24.95 -22.77
C ILE A 541 -15.19 -23.77 -23.74
N GLU A 542 -16.14 -22.87 -23.55
CA GLU A 542 -16.29 -21.72 -24.44
C GLU A 542 -15.13 -20.73 -24.32
N GLY A 543 -14.59 -20.54 -23.12
CA GLY A 543 -13.42 -19.69 -22.89
C GLY A 543 -12.15 -20.17 -23.58
N LEU A 544 -12.04 -21.47 -23.85
CA LEU A 544 -10.98 -22.07 -24.66
C LEU A 544 -11.28 -22.05 -26.17
N GLY A 545 -12.37 -21.38 -26.60
CA GLY A 545 -12.78 -21.35 -28.01
C GLY A 545 -13.33 -22.68 -28.50
N LEU A 546 -13.95 -23.44 -27.60
CA LEU A 546 -14.58 -24.73 -27.89
C LEU A 546 -16.10 -24.62 -27.76
N ARG A 547 -16.81 -25.61 -28.28
CA ARG A 547 -18.29 -25.73 -28.15
C ARG A 547 -18.69 -27.19 -27.99
N ILE A 548 -19.93 -27.39 -27.64
CA ILE A 548 -20.50 -28.73 -27.52
C ILE A 548 -21.46 -28.93 -28.72
N ASP A 549 -21.14 -29.95 -29.55
CA ASP A 549 -21.95 -30.37 -30.70
C ASP A 549 -22.36 -31.84 -30.48
N ASP A 550 -23.66 -32.12 -30.40
CA ASP A 550 -24.17 -33.48 -30.20
C ASP A 550 -23.49 -34.28 -29.07
N GLY A 551 -23.21 -33.59 -27.95
CA GLY A 551 -22.55 -34.17 -26.78
C GLY A 551 -21.00 -34.33 -26.89
N SER A 552 -20.44 -33.94 -28.04
CA SER A 552 -18.97 -33.95 -28.24
C SER A 552 -18.40 -32.52 -28.16
N ILE A 553 -17.21 -32.39 -27.61
CA ILE A 553 -16.49 -31.10 -27.55
C ILE A 553 -15.73 -30.90 -28.85
N THR A 554 -16.03 -29.81 -29.56
CA THR A 554 -15.44 -29.48 -30.87
C THR A 554 -14.85 -28.07 -30.86
N GLU A 555 -14.06 -27.74 -31.87
CA GLU A 555 -13.52 -26.39 -32.05
C GLU A 555 -14.58 -25.41 -32.51
N ALA A 556 -14.62 -24.23 -31.91
CA ALA A 556 -15.56 -23.14 -32.29
C ALA A 556 -14.80 -21.91 -32.83
N ALA A 557 -13.70 -21.52 -32.18
CA ALA A 557 -12.90 -20.37 -32.55
C ALA A 557 -11.43 -20.59 -32.19
N PRO A 558 -10.48 -19.87 -32.82
CA PRO A 558 -9.09 -19.90 -32.41
C PRO A 558 -8.96 -19.30 -31.01
N LEU A 559 -8.07 -19.88 -30.21
CA LEU A 559 -7.73 -19.33 -28.91
C LEU A 559 -6.97 -18.01 -29.10
N GLN A 560 -7.41 -16.96 -28.42
CA GLN A 560 -6.77 -15.64 -28.44
C GLN A 560 -5.88 -15.46 -27.21
N ASP A 561 -4.79 -14.72 -27.37
CA ASP A 561 -3.89 -14.39 -26.28
C ASP A 561 -4.58 -13.39 -25.30
N PRO A 562 -4.83 -13.79 -24.06
CA PRO A 562 -5.40 -12.88 -23.06
C PRO A 562 -4.54 -11.65 -22.79
N GLY A 563 -3.22 -11.76 -22.88
CA GLY A 563 -2.27 -10.68 -22.62
C GLY A 563 -2.15 -9.67 -23.77
N ALA A 564 -2.64 -9.99 -24.98
CA ALA A 564 -2.48 -9.14 -26.17
C ALA A 564 -3.44 -7.93 -26.23
N GLN A 565 -4.45 -7.89 -25.40
CA GLN A 565 -5.44 -6.81 -25.37
C GLN A 565 -5.40 -6.08 -24.02
N ALA A 566 -4.88 -4.85 -24.01
CA ALA A 566 -5.02 -3.94 -22.86
C ALA A 566 -6.51 -3.64 -22.68
N MET A 567 -7.13 -4.23 -21.67
CA MET A 567 -8.58 -4.21 -21.48
C MET A 567 -8.96 -3.31 -20.31
N ASP A 568 -10.15 -2.75 -20.40
CA ASP A 568 -10.86 -2.23 -19.23
C ASP A 568 -10.82 -3.33 -18.16
N GLY A 569 -10.40 -2.98 -16.98
CA GLY A 569 -10.19 -3.96 -15.93
C GLY A 569 -11.38 -4.77 -15.49
N ARG A 570 -12.57 -4.35 -15.86
CA ARG A 570 -13.78 -5.11 -15.66
C ARG A 570 -13.80 -6.42 -16.45
N ASP A 571 -13.07 -6.47 -17.55
CA ASP A 571 -12.96 -7.62 -18.44
C ASP A 571 -11.76 -8.52 -18.17
N ARG A 572 -10.94 -8.19 -17.18
CA ARG A 572 -9.67 -8.90 -16.91
C ARG A 572 -9.85 -10.40 -16.72
N TYR A 573 -10.97 -10.81 -16.17
CA TYR A 573 -11.28 -12.21 -15.89
C TYR A 573 -12.16 -12.88 -16.94
N ASN A 574 -12.48 -12.18 -18.04
CA ASN A 574 -13.21 -12.75 -19.17
C ASN A 574 -12.24 -13.29 -20.22
N SER A 575 -12.52 -14.48 -20.76
CA SER A 575 -11.74 -14.99 -21.86
C SER A 575 -11.94 -14.16 -23.13
N PRO A 576 -10.87 -13.72 -23.80
CA PRO A 576 -10.97 -13.05 -25.09
C PRO A 576 -11.69 -13.89 -26.15
N SER A 577 -11.55 -15.21 -26.08
CA SER A 577 -12.19 -16.15 -27.02
C SER A 577 -13.73 -16.15 -26.89
N LEU A 578 -14.27 -15.87 -25.71
CA LEU A 578 -15.71 -15.73 -25.49
C LEU A 578 -16.33 -14.57 -26.27
N ARG A 579 -15.58 -13.51 -26.53
CA ARG A 579 -16.03 -12.38 -27.34
C ARG A 579 -16.17 -12.76 -28.80
N ALA A 580 -15.24 -13.54 -29.33
CA ALA A 580 -15.29 -14.02 -30.70
C ALA A 580 -16.46 -14.97 -30.92
N VAL A 581 -16.74 -15.87 -29.98
CA VAL A 581 -17.90 -16.79 -30.04
C VAL A 581 -19.24 -16.06 -29.86
N SER A 582 -19.29 -14.97 -29.12
CA SER A 582 -20.52 -14.20 -28.93
C SER A 582 -20.80 -13.20 -30.04
N ALA A 583 -19.83 -12.92 -30.92
CA ALA A 583 -19.98 -12.02 -32.08
C ALA A 583 -20.28 -12.77 -33.37
N ALA A 584 -20.17 -14.09 -33.44
CA ALA A 584 -20.56 -14.98 -34.50
C ALA A 584 -21.93 -15.61 -34.23
#